data_9af4285464ba6aa19e4b0e9b8572c2fa
#
_entry.id   9af4285464ba6aa19e4b0e9b8572c2fa
#
_cell.length_a   1.000
_cell.length_b   1.000
_cell.length_c   1.000
_cell.angle_alpha   90.00
_cell.angle_beta   90.00
_cell.angle_gamma   90.00
#
_symmetry.space_group_name_H-M   'P 1'
#
loop_
_entity.id
_entity.type
_entity.pdbx_description
1 polymer ?
#
loop_
_entity_poly.entity_id
_entity_poly.type
_entity_poly.pdbx_seq_one_letter_code
_entity_poly.pdbx_strand_id
1 'polypeptide(L)'
;MRARAAGAQTPEIAAMVGLTLPIVPHALQVMVSEPRPPALAQLIQHASRQLSLRQTPHGTFVIGGGWPAEPVKADAARPQTLLPSIVGSARVVSEVLPCVADARILRAWAGMTTATGARNRVGFIGEHAPAPGFFVLMAGGWGFALSAVLGRLMAELLLDRAPSLPIDEFSVRRWAEAA
;
A
#
# COMPACT_ATOMS: atom_id res chain seq x y z
N MET A 1 -17.72 11.20 -16.75
CA MET A 1 -16.77 11.40 -15.64
C MET A 1 -16.49 10.05 -14.98
N ARG A 2 -15.23 9.65 -14.85
CA ARG A 2 -14.83 8.35 -14.24
C ARG A 2 -13.57 8.55 -13.41
N ALA A 3 -13.67 8.34 -12.10
CA ALA A 3 -12.52 8.31 -11.20
C ALA A 3 -11.98 6.87 -11.06
N ARG A 4 -10.65 6.71 -11.03
CA ARG A 4 -9.96 5.44 -10.87
C ARG A 4 -9.04 5.45 -9.65
N ALA A 5 -9.28 4.53 -8.72
CA ALA A 5 -8.50 4.28 -7.51
C ALA A 5 -8.13 2.80 -7.45
N ALA A 6 -7.36 2.34 -8.44
CA ALA A 6 -7.15 0.92 -8.74
C ALA A 6 -5.90 0.33 -8.06
N GLY A 7 -5.21 1.08 -7.19
CA GLY A 7 -4.03 0.60 -6.49
C GLY A 7 -2.96 0.07 -7.44
N ALA A 8 -2.59 -1.20 -7.31
CA ALA A 8 -1.54 -1.84 -8.12
C ALA A 8 -1.89 -1.92 -9.62
N GLN A 9 -3.17 -1.91 -10.00
CA GLN A 9 -3.62 -1.90 -11.39
C GLN A 9 -3.68 -0.50 -12.01
N THR A 10 -3.38 0.55 -11.25
CA THR A 10 -3.42 1.93 -11.76
C THR A 10 -2.57 2.13 -13.02
N PRO A 11 -1.34 1.60 -13.16
CA PRO A 11 -0.53 1.77 -14.36
C PRO A 11 -1.20 1.21 -15.62
N GLU A 12 -1.77 0.01 -15.53
CA GLU A 12 -2.44 -0.66 -16.65
C GLU A 12 -3.67 0.13 -17.14
N ILE A 13 -4.46 0.62 -16.17
CA ILE A 13 -5.67 1.40 -16.48
C ILE A 13 -5.29 2.79 -17.02
N ALA A 14 -4.25 3.42 -16.50
CA ALA A 14 -3.76 4.71 -16.98
C ALA A 14 -3.21 4.59 -18.41
N ALA A 15 -2.51 3.51 -18.73
CA ALA A 15 -1.99 3.25 -20.07
C ALA A 15 -3.10 3.16 -21.12
N MET A 16 -4.33 2.74 -20.78
CA MET A 16 -5.48 2.69 -21.70
C MET A 16 -5.88 4.07 -22.24
N VAL A 17 -5.49 5.14 -21.56
CA VAL A 17 -5.73 6.53 -21.98
C VAL A 17 -4.43 7.29 -22.29
N GLY A 18 -3.35 6.55 -22.54
CA GLY A 18 -2.05 7.14 -22.88
C GLY A 18 -1.28 7.79 -21.72
N LEU A 19 -1.68 7.53 -20.46
CA LEU A 19 -1.00 8.07 -19.28
C LEU A 19 -0.01 7.07 -18.73
N THR A 20 1.29 7.44 -18.73
CA THR A 20 2.34 6.67 -18.08
C THR A 20 2.63 7.24 -16.69
N LEU A 21 2.53 6.42 -15.67
CA LEU A 21 2.80 6.80 -14.27
C LEU A 21 3.97 5.98 -13.72
N PRO A 22 4.91 6.59 -12.98
CA PRO A 22 6.06 5.90 -12.39
C PRO A 22 5.64 5.10 -11.14
N ILE A 23 4.71 4.19 -11.33
CA ILE A 23 4.19 3.30 -10.30
C ILE A 23 4.80 1.92 -10.51
N VAL A 24 5.40 1.37 -9.47
CA VAL A 24 5.95 0.01 -9.47
C VAL A 24 5.08 -0.87 -8.58
N PRO A 25 4.23 -1.73 -9.16
CA PRO A 25 3.53 -2.75 -8.38
C PRO A 25 4.53 -3.74 -7.78
N HIS A 26 4.37 -4.09 -6.52
CA HIS A 26 5.17 -5.12 -5.88
C HIS A 26 4.35 -5.90 -4.86
N ALA A 27 4.78 -7.12 -4.56
CA ALA A 27 4.09 -8.00 -3.64
C ALA A 27 4.74 -7.93 -2.25
N LEU A 28 3.90 -7.77 -1.23
CA LEU A 28 4.30 -7.87 0.17
C LEU A 28 3.51 -8.96 0.86
N GLN A 29 4.08 -9.52 1.93
CA GLN A 29 3.40 -10.52 2.74
C GLN A 29 3.21 -10.10 4.18
N VAL A 30 2.22 -10.71 4.79
CA VAL A 30 1.82 -10.53 6.19
C VAL A 30 1.50 -11.89 6.78
N MET A 31 1.69 -12.07 8.07
CA MET A 31 1.30 -13.27 8.80
C MET A 31 0.50 -12.94 10.06
N VAL A 32 -0.25 -13.91 10.55
CA VAL A 32 -1.04 -13.79 11.77
C VAL A 32 -0.78 -14.97 12.70
N SER A 33 -0.61 -14.66 13.99
CA SER A 33 -0.40 -15.68 15.03
C SER A 33 -1.71 -16.25 15.57
N GLU A 34 -1.61 -17.32 16.34
CA GLU A 34 -2.66 -17.72 17.27
C GLU A 34 -2.97 -16.59 18.28
N PRO A 35 -4.15 -16.60 18.92
CA PRO A 35 -4.48 -15.68 20.01
C PRO A 35 -3.51 -15.85 21.20
N ARG A 36 -3.06 -14.74 21.74
CA ARG A 36 -2.22 -14.66 22.96
C ARG A 36 -2.85 -13.68 23.95
N PRO A 37 -2.50 -13.76 25.23
CA PRO A 37 -2.91 -12.75 26.21
C PRO A 37 -2.56 -11.33 25.76
N PRO A 38 -3.30 -10.31 26.22
CA PRO A 38 -3.00 -8.92 25.90
C PRO A 38 -1.56 -8.55 26.28
N ALA A 39 -0.77 -8.11 25.31
CA ALA A 39 0.63 -7.72 25.49
C ALA A 39 0.98 -6.43 24.73
N LEU A 40 0.15 -6.01 23.78
CA LEU A 40 0.44 -4.85 22.94
C LEU A 40 -0.84 -4.07 22.65
N ALA A 41 -0.95 -2.86 23.20
CA ALA A 41 -2.08 -1.97 22.97
C ALA A 41 -1.89 -1.06 21.73
N GLN A 42 -0.66 -0.78 21.33
CA GLN A 42 -0.31 0.13 20.23
C GLN A 42 0.12 -0.62 18.99
N LEU A 43 0.04 0.04 17.83
CA LEU A 43 0.73 -0.39 16.63
C LEU A 43 2.23 -0.05 16.78
N ILE A 44 3.10 -1.01 16.55
CA ILE A 44 4.54 -0.82 16.48
C ILE A 44 4.99 -0.84 15.02
N GLN A 45 5.81 0.14 14.64
CA GLN A 45 6.61 0.11 13.42
C GLN A 45 8.08 0.33 13.80
N HIS A 46 8.97 -0.53 13.33
CA HIS A 46 10.39 -0.40 13.62
C HIS A 46 11.06 0.55 12.61
N ALA A 47 11.86 1.51 13.10
CA ALA A 47 12.45 2.57 12.26
C ALA A 47 13.46 2.06 11.23
N SER A 48 14.20 0.98 11.53
CA SER A 48 15.28 0.46 10.68
C SER A 48 15.15 -1.01 10.30
N ARG A 49 14.16 -1.73 10.82
CA ARG A 49 13.90 -3.14 10.54
C ARG A 49 12.52 -3.31 9.94
N GLN A 50 12.35 -4.28 9.07
CA GLN A 50 11.07 -4.59 8.44
C GLN A 50 10.10 -5.20 9.48
N LEU A 51 9.41 -4.35 10.23
CA LEU A 51 8.41 -4.74 11.20
C LEU A 51 7.28 -3.72 11.28
N SER A 52 6.06 -4.21 11.11
CA SER A 52 4.81 -3.60 11.51
C SER A 52 4.05 -4.64 12.33
N LEU A 53 3.71 -4.33 13.57
CA LEU A 53 3.15 -5.26 14.53
C LEU A 53 1.98 -4.64 15.27
N ARG A 54 0.87 -5.35 15.33
CA ARG A 54 -0.26 -5.01 16.19
C ARG A 54 -0.91 -6.26 16.76
N GLN A 55 -1.42 -6.16 17.97
CA GLN A 55 -2.32 -7.17 18.53
C GLN A 55 -3.77 -6.76 18.28
N THR A 56 -4.59 -7.69 17.84
CA THR A 56 -6.02 -7.46 17.65
C THR A 56 -6.78 -7.59 18.98
N PRO A 57 -8.02 -7.10 19.11
CA PRO A 57 -8.84 -7.32 20.29
C PRO A 57 -9.08 -8.80 20.61
N HIS A 58 -8.95 -9.69 19.63
CA HIS A 58 -9.06 -11.14 19.79
C HIS A 58 -7.75 -11.83 20.20
N GLY A 59 -6.68 -11.06 20.45
CA GLY A 59 -5.40 -11.55 20.91
C GLY A 59 -4.41 -11.96 19.82
N THR A 60 -4.82 -12.06 18.55
CA THR A 60 -3.91 -12.44 17.46
C THR A 60 -2.95 -11.30 17.12
N PHE A 61 -1.69 -11.61 16.85
CA PHE A 61 -0.73 -10.65 16.32
C PHE A 61 -0.77 -10.63 14.80
N VAL A 62 -0.94 -9.44 14.22
CA VAL A 62 -0.75 -9.20 12.78
C VAL A 62 0.67 -8.68 12.59
N ILE A 63 1.48 -9.41 11.85
CA ILE A 63 2.91 -9.21 11.69
C ILE A 63 3.22 -8.96 10.22
N GLY A 64 3.75 -7.77 9.92
CA GLY A 64 4.13 -7.34 8.58
C GLY A 64 5.37 -6.46 8.62
N GLY A 65 5.46 -5.47 7.72
CA GLY A 65 6.53 -4.48 7.73
C GLY A 65 7.35 -4.41 6.45
N GLY A 66 6.74 -4.77 5.32
CA GLY A 66 7.38 -4.63 4.01
C GLY A 66 8.19 -5.85 3.57
N TRP A 67 7.98 -6.99 4.17
CA TRP A 67 8.61 -8.24 3.72
C TRP A 67 8.12 -8.61 2.32
N PRO A 68 9.04 -8.89 1.36
CA PRO A 68 8.65 -9.19 0.00
C PRO A 68 7.91 -10.52 -0.09
N ALA A 69 7.02 -10.60 -1.06
CA ALA A 69 6.38 -11.83 -1.51
C ALA A 69 6.76 -12.11 -2.97
N GLU A 70 6.48 -13.31 -3.46
CA GLU A 70 6.71 -13.63 -4.86
C GLU A 70 5.76 -12.80 -5.74
N PRO A 71 6.28 -12.12 -6.76
CA PRO A 71 5.45 -11.37 -7.69
C PRO A 71 4.41 -12.26 -8.36
N VAL A 72 3.29 -11.67 -8.77
CA VAL A 72 2.27 -12.38 -9.55
C VAL A 72 2.90 -12.84 -10.87
N LYS A 73 2.90 -14.13 -11.12
CA LYS A 73 3.25 -14.70 -12.42
C LYS A 73 2.10 -14.50 -13.39
N ALA A 74 2.37 -14.48 -14.68
CA ALA A 74 1.36 -14.22 -15.71
C ALA A 74 0.15 -15.18 -15.66
N ASP A 75 0.34 -16.38 -15.11
CA ASP A 75 -0.66 -17.43 -14.94
C ASP A 75 -1.28 -17.52 -13.53
N ALA A 76 -0.79 -16.70 -12.57
CA ALA A 76 -1.22 -16.76 -11.18
C ALA A 76 -2.18 -15.61 -10.84
N ALA A 77 -3.32 -15.92 -10.28
CA ALA A 77 -4.30 -14.92 -9.87
C ALA A 77 -3.87 -14.08 -8.64
N ARG A 78 -2.86 -14.52 -7.88
CA ARG A 78 -2.42 -13.89 -6.63
C ARG A 78 -0.93 -14.08 -6.37
N PRO A 79 -0.26 -13.13 -5.69
CA PRO A 79 1.13 -13.31 -5.27
C PRO A 79 1.23 -14.44 -4.23
N GLN A 80 2.39 -15.11 -4.21
CA GLN A 80 2.69 -16.20 -3.29
C GLN A 80 3.57 -15.72 -2.14
N THR A 81 3.43 -16.34 -0.97
CA THR A 81 4.32 -16.07 0.17
C THR A 81 5.68 -16.72 -0.04
N LEU A 82 6.74 -16.07 0.43
CA LEU A 82 8.11 -16.59 0.43
C LEU A 82 8.50 -17.05 1.83
N LEU A 83 8.96 -18.29 1.95
CA LEU A 83 9.41 -18.85 3.23
C LEU A 83 10.55 -18.02 3.87
N PRO A 84 11.58 -17.55 3.16
CA PRO A 84 12.60 -16.69 3.74
C PRO A 84 12.03 -15.42 4.37
N SER A 85 11.02 -14.82 3.77
CA SER A 85 10.35 -13.63 4.31
C SER A 85 9.50 -13.96 5.55
N ILE A 86 8.87 -15.14 5.62
CA ILE A 86 8.17 -15.61 6.81
C ILE A 86 9.16 -15.78 7.96
N VAL A 87 10.26 -16.49 7.73
CA VAL A 87 11.31 -16.73 8.73
C VAL A 87 11.95 -15.43 9.21
N GLY A 88 12.30 -14.53 8.27
CA GLY A 88 12.86 -13.23 8.60
C GLY A 88 11.92 -12.36 9.43
N SER A 89 10.64 -12.32 9.06
CA SER A 89 9.62 -11.60 9.79
C SER A 89 9.39 -12.17 11.20
N ALA A 90 9.33 -13.51 11.33
CA ALA A 90 9.21 -14.19 12.61
C ALA A 90 10.42 -13.90 13.53
N ARG A 91 11.64 -13.93 12.98
CA ARG A 91 12.85 -13.58 13.72
C ARG A 91 12.80 -12.14 14.25
N VAL A 92 12.47 -11.17 13.39
CA VAL A 92 12.43 -9.77 13.80
C VAL A 92 11.39 -9.53 14.88
N VAL A 93 10.19 -10.10 14.76
CA VAL A 93 9.15 -9.92 15.78
C VAL A 93 9.55 -10.57 17.11
N SER A 94 10.19 -11.74 17.09
CA SER A 94 10.65 -12.43 18.31
C SER A 94 11.74 -11.65 19.07
N GLU A 95 12.60 -10.95 18.34
CA GLU A 95 13.62 -10.09 18.94
C GLU A 95 13.04 -8.78 19.51
N VAL A 96 12.00 -8.21 18.88
CA VAL A 96 11.39 -6.94 19.29
C VAL A 96 10.33 -7.13 20.38
N LEU A 97 9.59 -8.22 20.33
CA LEU A 97 8.54 -8.57 21.29
C LEU A 97 8.67 -10.06 21.67
N PRO A 98 9.57 -10.41 22.62
CA PRO A 98 9.88 -11.81 22.94
C PRO A 98 8.69 -12.67 23.35
N CYS A 99 7.64 -12.10 23.93
CA CYS A 99 6.43 -12.86 24.30
C CYS A 99 5.65 -13.42 23.11
N VAL A 100 6.03 -13.10 21.86
CA VAL A 100 5.44 -13.66 20.63
C VAL A 100 6.29 -14.79 20.06
N ALA A 101 7.50 -15.01 20.58
CA ALA A 101 8.47 -15.93 20.00
C ALA A 101 7.99 -17.39 19.92
N ASP A 102 7.15 -17.83 20.85
CA ASP A 102 6.56 -19.15 20.92
C ASP A 102 5.15 -19.25 20.30
N ALA A 103 4.65 -18.14 19.75
CA ALA A 103 3.32 -18.12 19.13
C ALA A 103 3.32 -18.82 17.77
N ARG A 104 2.36 -19.73 17.57
CA ARG A 104 2.19 -20.39 16.26
C ARG A 104 1.63 -19.42 15.23
N ILE A 105 2.21 -19.46 14.04
CA ILE A 105 1.65 -18.73 12.89
C ILE A 105 0.52 -19.56 12.30
N LEU A 106 -0.68 -19.00 12.31
CA LEU A 106 -1.87 -19.67 11.78
C LEU A 106 -2.03 -19.47 10.29
N ARG A 107 -1.60 -18.31 9.77
CA ARG A 107 -1.75 -17.96 8.37
C ARG A 107 -0.71 -16.94 7.94
N ALA A 108 -0.22 -17.10 6.71
CA ALA A 108 0.49 -16.06 5.97
C ALA A 108 -0.19 -15.86 4.62
N TRP A 109 -0.18 -14.64 4.11
CA TRP A 109 -0.69 -14.32 2.79
C TRP A 109 0.11 -13.17 2.18
N ALA A 110 0.01 -13.04 0.88
CA ALA A 110 0.61 -11.96 0.12
C ALA A 110 -0.44 -11.11 -0.56
N GLY A 111 -0.13 -9.85 -0.78
CA GLY A 111 -0.97 -8.88 -1.48
C GLY A 111 -0.13 -7.92 -2.32
N MET A 112 -0.72 -7.43 -3.41
CA MET A 112 -0.09 -6.41 -4.23
C MET A 112 -0.20 -5.04 -3.55
N THR A 113 0.90 -4.31 -3.58
CA THR A 113 0.99 -2.92 -3.18
C THR A 113 1.73 -2.12 -4.25
N THR A 114 1.93 -0.83 -4.02
CA THR A 114 2.58 0.05 -4.98
C THR A 114 3.72 0.82 -4.32
N ALA A 115 4.82 0.97 -5.04
CA ALA A 115 5.82 1.99 -4.78
C ALA A 115 5.77 3.02 -5.91
N THR A 116 5.93 4.27 -5.57
CA THR A 116 6.27 5.31 -6.52
C THR A 116 7.78 5.43 -6.56
N GLY A 117 8.37 5.50 -7.76
CA GLY A 117 9.83 5.45 -7.97
C GLY A 117 10.65 6.34 -7.01
N ALA A 118 11.92 6.04 -6.89
CA ALA A 118 12.84 6.21 -5.78
C ALA A 118 12.96 7.58 -5.05
N ARG A 119 12.28 8.64 -5.45
CA ARG A 119 12.42 9.95 -4.81
C ARG A 119 11.14 10.54 -4.21
N ASN A 120 9.97 10.11 -4.63
CA ASN A 120 8.72 10.64 -4.09
C ASN A 120 7.74 9.49 -3.85
N ARG A 121 7.60 9.07 -2.60
CA ARG A 121 6.48 8.21 -2.13
C ARG A 121 5.13 8.93 -2.22
N VAL A 122 5.05 9.92 -3.08
CA VAL A 122 3.92 10.81 -3.28
C VAL A 122 2.92 10.12 -4.18
N GLY A 123 1.68 10.15 -3.81
CA GLY A 123 0.59 9.65 -4.64
C GLY A 123 0.31 10.54 -5.85
N PHE A 124 -0.73 10.21 -6.57
CA PHE A 124 -1.22 10.98 -7.72
C PHE A 124 -2.68 11.31 -7.52
N ILE A 125 -3.06 12.55 -7.80
CA ILE A 125 -4.45 12.99 -7.77
C ILE A 125 -4.69 13.98 -8.93
N GLY A 126 -5.82 13.86 -9.61
CA GLY A 126 -6.28 14.83 -10.58
C GLY A 126 -6.78 14.25 -11.86
N GLU A 127 -7.17 15.15 -12.75
CA GLU A 127 -7.63 14.82 -14.09
C GLU A 127 -6.46 14.71 -15.07
N HIS A 128 -6.51 13.70 -15.92
CA HIS A 128 -5.61 13.57 -17.06
C HIS A 128 -6.15 14.40 -18.23
N ALA A 129 -5.58 15.58 -18.45
CA ALA A 129 -6.07 16.54 -19.42
C ALA A 129 -6.25 15.99 -20.86
N PRO A 130 -5.36 15.11 -21.39
CA PRO A 130 -5.58 14.49 -22.72
C PRO A 130 -6.79 13.56 -22.81
N ALA A 131 -7.33 13.11 -21.66
CA ALA A 131 -8.54 12.28 -21.61
C ALA A 131 -9.58 12.91 -20.66
N PRO A 132 -10.32 13.94 -21.11
CA PRO A 132 -11.27 14.65 -20.27
C PRO A 132 -12.26 13.74 -19.55
N GLY A 133 -12.48 13.98 -18.26
CA GLY A 133 -13.33 13.15 -17.40
C GLY A 133 -12.65 11.89 -16.87
N PHE A 134 -11.36 11.65 -17.16
CA PHE A 134 -10.57 10.58 -16.57
C PHE A 134 -9.75 11.12 -15.39
N PHE A 135 -10.10 10.70 -14.20
CA PHE A 135 -9.42 11.08 -12.97
C PHE A 135 -8.65 9.91 -12.37
N VAL A 136 -7.46 10.19 -11.85
CA VAL A 136 -6.61 9.23 -11.15
C VAL A 136 -6.48 9.62 -9.69
N LEU A 137 -6.61 8.63 -8.82
CA LEU A 137 -6.33 8.74 -7.39
C LEU A 137 -5.47 7.56 -6.95
N MET A 138 -4.26 7.84 -6.49
CA MET A 138 -3.36 6.85 -5.92
C MET A 138 -2.52 7.46 -4.81
N ALA A 139 -2.52 6.85 -3.66
CA ALA A 139 -1.84 7.36 -2.45
C ALA A 139 -0.42 6.80 -2.25
N GLY A 140 0.12 6.03 -3.21
CA GLY A 140 1.39 5.31 -3.00
C GLY A 140 1.29 4.33 -1.82
N GLY A 141 2.38 4.18 -1.07
CA GLY A 141 2.42 3.30 0.11
C GLY A 141 1.60 3.79 1.31
N TRP A 142 0.98 4.96 1.25
CA TRP A 142 0.24 5.59 2.34
C TRP A 142 -1.28 5.53 2.18
N GLY A 143 -1.78 4.65 1.33
CA GLY A 143 -3.18 4.58 0.93
C GLY A 143 -4.16 4.55 2.09
N PHE A 144 -3.89 3.78 3.14
CA PHE A 144 -4.76 3.70 4.31
C PHE A 144 -4.78 5.03 5.09
N ALA A 145 -3.62 5.58 5.42
CA ALA A 145 -3.53 6.81 6.23
C ALA A 145 -4.10 8.04 5.51
N LEU A 146 -3.94 8.11 4.19
CA LEU A 146 -4.37 9.26 3.39
C LEU A 146 -5.76 9.08 2.76
N SER A 147 -6.42 7.93 2.94
CA SER A 147 -7.67 7.60 2.24
C SER A 147 -8.77 8.65 2.42
N ALA A 148 -8.98 9.13 3.64
CA ALA A 148 -10.04 10.08 3.94
C ALA A 148 -9.79 11.44 3.29
N VAL A 149 -8.59 11.99 3.42
CA VAL A 149 -8.24 13.30 2.84
C VAL A 149 -8.20 13.26 1.32
N LEU A 150 -7.62 12.22 0.74
CA LEU A 150 -7.56 12.06 -0.71
C LEU A 150 -8.94 11.80 -1.32
N GLY A 151 -9.79 11.04 -0.63
CA GLY A 151 -11.19 10.85 -1.04
C GLY A 151 -11.97 12.16 -1.07
N ARG A 152 -11.79 13.02 -0.06
CA ARG A 152 -12.37 14.36 -0.02
C ARG A 152 -11.86 15.24 -1.18
N LEU A 153 -10.55 15.34 -1.34
CA LEU A 153 -9.94 16.14 -2.41
C LEU A 153 -10.37 15.68 -3.80
N MET A 154 -10.48 14.37 -4.01
CA MET A 154 -11.00 13.84 -5.27
C MET A 154 -12.47 14.20 -5.47
N ALA A 155 -13.31 14.16 -4.44
CA ALA A 155 -14.70 14.57 -4.54
C ALA A 155 -14.83 16.07 -4.87
N GLU A 156 -13.98 16.91 -4.28
CA GLU A 156 -13.92 18.33 -4.60
C GLU A 156 -13.59 18.55 -6.09
N LEU A 157 -12.56 17.86 -6.61
CA LEU A 157 -12.21 17.93 -8.03
C LEU A 157 -13.32 17.43 -8.96
N LEU A 158 -13.97 16.32 -8.61
CA LEU A 158 -15.08 15.75 -9.40
C LEU A 158 -16.31 16.65 -9.43
N LEU A 159 -16.45 17.53 -8.46
CA LEU A 159 -17.54 18.53 -8.36
C LEU A 159 -17.12 19.92 -8.86
N ASP A 160 -16.02 20.03 -9.59
CA ASP A 160 -15.44 21.29 -10.09
C ASP A 160 -15.23 22.34 -9.00
N ARG A 161 -14.85 21.89 -7.80
CA ARG A 161 -14.51 22.76 -6.66
C ARG A 161 -13.00 22.89 -6.53
N ALA A 162 -12.55 24.02 -6.04
CA ALA A 162 -11.15 24.18 -5.65
C ALA A 162 -10.81 23.20 -4.52
N PRO A 163 -9.69 22.48 -4.61
CA PRO A 163 -9.25 21.59 -3.53
C PRO A 163 -9.03 22.37 -2.23
N SER A 164 -9.54 21.84 -1.12
CA SER A 164 -9.42 22.45 0.21
C SER A 164 -8.00 22.42 0.79
N LEU A 165 -7.08 21.66 0.17
CA LEU A 165 -5.65 21.62 0.46
C LEU A 165 -4.84 21.69 -0.84
N PRO A 166 -3.59 22.20 -0.80
CA PRO A 166 -2.70 22.19 -1.95
C PRO A 166 -2.45 20.77 -2.46
N ILE A 167 -2.60 20.55 -3.75
CA ILE A 167 -2.40 19.23 -4.40
C ILE A 167 -1.33 19.26 -5.49
N ASP A 168 -0.63 20.37 -5.67
CA ASP A 168 0.31 20.57 -6.78
C ASP A 168 1.40 19.49 -6.83
N GLU A 169 1.95 19.13 -5.66
CA GLU A 169 2.96 18.05 -5.57
C GLU A 169 2.42 16.67 -5.92
N PHE A 170 1.11 16.47 -5.80
CA PHE A 170 0.40 15.20 -6.09
C PHE A 170 -0.26 15.21 -7.46
N SER A 171 -0.22 16.35 -8.18
CA SER A 171 -0.92 16.51 -9.45
C SER A 171 -0.43 15.52 -10.50
N VAL A 172 -1.37 14.80 -11.12
CA VAL A 172 -1.10 13.90 -12.23
C VAL A 172 -0.52 14.63 -13.44
N ARG A 173 -0.78 15.94 -13.59
CA ARG A 173 -0.26 16.79 -14.68
C ARG A 173 1.26 16.83 -14.74
N ARG A 174 1.94 16.76 -13.61
CA ARG A 174 3.42 16.74 -13.53
C ARG A 174 4.07 15.58 -14.31
N TRP A 175 3.30 14.55 -14.60
CA TRP A 175 3.78 13.33 -15.25
C TRP A 175 3.29 13.20 -16.69
N ALA A 176 2.21 13.90 -17.04
CA ALA A 176 1.71 13.95 -18.40
C ALA A 176 2.61 14.80 -19.33
N GLU A 177 3.38 15.74 -18.75
CA GLU A 177 4.29 16.63 -19.48
C GLU A 177 5.69 16.04 -19.63
N ALA A 178 6.02 14.94 -18.96
CA ALA A 178 7.34 14.32 -18.95
C ALA A 178 7.45 13.09 -19.87
N ALA A 179 6.43 12.79 -20.62
CA ALA A 179 6.36 11.72 -21.64
C ALA A 179 6.27 12.33 -23.05
#